data_3d18bd10ddbe67b6d0d7484b52f28ddd
#
_entry.id   3d18bd10ddbe67b6d0d7484b52f28ddd
#
_cell.length_a   1.000
_cell.length_b   1.000
_cell.length_c   1.000
_cell.angle_alpha   90.00
_cell.angle_beta   90.00
_cell.angle_gamma   90.00
#
_symmetry.space_group_name_H-M   'P 1'
#
loop_
_entity.id
_entity.type
_entity.pdbx_description
1 polymer ?
#
loop_
_entity_poly.entity_id
_entity_poly.type
_entity_poly.pdbx_seq_one_letter_code
_entity_poly.pdbx_strand_id
1 'polypeptide(L)'
;MGNSDTHLEGQIGIPHTVVFAEELSTEAVLAGIRAGRSWIAESADVDVSFAAHAEGRVAGVGERLATHGGQVEVHAAVRGVPAGTVSFHTDRGKVHRAPLPGDGAGAVQWDTTAESSAFVRIEVRHPNGHVAALTNPIILN
;
A
#
# COMPACT_ATOMS: atom_id res chain seq x y z
N MET A 1 -10.90 5.27 2.19
CA MET A 1 -11.38 4.02 2.80
C MET A 1 -12.23 3.28 1.79
N GLY A 2 -12.12 1.96 1.75
CA GLY A 2 -12.99 1.08 0.95
C GLY A 2 -13.93 0.30 1.86
N ASN A 3 -15.10 -0.01 1.38
CA ASN A 3 -16.05 -0.90 2.05
C ASN A 3 -16.78 -1.76 1.00
N SER A 4 -17.46 -2.80 1.46
CA SER A 4 -18.14 -3.75 0.59
C SER A 4 -19.46 -3.23 0.00
N ASP A 5 -20.03 -2.15 0.55
CA ASP A 5 -21.40 -1.70 0.25
C ASP A 5 -22.41 -2.88 0.25
N THR A 6 -22.29 -3.70 1.32
CA THR A 6 -22.90 -5.04 1.36
C THR A 6 -24.41 -4.99 1.39
N HIS A 7 -25.04 -5.70 0.47
CA HIS A 7 -26.47 -5.95 0.41
C HIS A 7 -26.84 -7.44 0.57
N LEU A 8 -25.82 -8.32 0.55
CA LEU A 8 -25.96 -9.78 0.68
C LEU A 8 -24.96 -10.30 1.72
N GLU A 9 -25.35 -11.27 2.55
CA GLU A 9 -24.53 -11.80 3.64
C GLU A 9 -23.12 -12.27 3.22
N GLY A 10 -22.96 -12.87 2.04
CA GLY A 10 -21.68 -13.33 1.53
C GLY A 10 -20.71 -12.24 1.08
N GLN A 11 -21.10 -10.95 1.13
CA GLN A 11 -20.27 -9.81 0.71
C GLN A 11 -19.68 -9.02 1.89
N ILE A 12 -19.99 -9.41 3.13
CA ILE A 12 -19.49 -8.72 4.33
C ILE A 12 -17.96 -8.79 4.35
N GLY A 13 -17.31 -7.61 4.42
CA GLY A 13 -15.85 -7.51 4.45
C GLY A 13 -15.14 -7.70 3.10
N ILE A 14 -15.87 -7.68 1.98
CA ILE A 14 -15.32 -7.84 0.64
C ILE A 14 -15.81 -6.67 -0.25
N PRO A 15 -14.99 -5.65 -0.57
CA PRO A 15 -13.67 -5.33 0.00
C PRO A 15 -13.73 -4.69 1.40
N HIS A 16 -12.57 -4.50 2.02
CA HIS A 16 -12.45 -3.87 3.33
C HIS A 16 -11.24 -2.94 3.45
N THR A 17 -11.22 -2.13 4.51
CA THR A 17 -10.07 -1.28 4.86
C THR A 17 -9.27 -1.94 5.98
N VAL A 18 -7.97 -2.13 5.76
CA VAL A 18 -7.00 -2.51 6.79
C VAL A 18 -6.44 -1.24 7.40
N VAL A 19 -6.41 -1.16 8.73
CA VAL A 19 -5.93 0.02 9.48
C VAL A 19 -4.79 -0.39 10.40
N PHE A 20 -3.68 0.34 10.35
CA PHE A 20 -2.60 0.19 11.32
C PHE A 20 -2.95 0.98 12.57
N ALA A 21 -3.25 0.27 13.65
CA ALA A 21 -3.59 0.80 14.96
C ALA A 21 -2.63 0.22 16.01
N GLU A 22 -2.30 1.01 17.04
CA GLU A 22 -1.39 0.58 18.11
C GLU A 22 -2.03 -0.47 19.04
N GLU A 23 -3.36 -0.45 19.12
CA GLU A 23 -4.15 -1.41 19.88
C GLU A 23 -5.55 -1.56 19.25
N LEU A 24 -6.27 -2.62 19.62
CA LEU A 24 -7.64 -2.83 19.17
C LEU A 24 -8.64 -2.04 20.04
N SER A 25 -8.67 -0.72 19.82
CA SER A 25 -9.65 0.19 20.42
C SER A 25 -10.25 1.10 19.35
N THR A 26 -11.46 1.61 19.58
CA THR A 26 -12.11 2.56 18.66
C THR A 26 -11.26 3.80 18.46
N GLU A 27 -10.64 4.30 19.52
CA GLU A 27 -9.79 5.49 19.48
C GLU A 27 -8.54 5.28 18.62
N ALA A 28 -7.81 4.17 18.82
CA ALA A 28 -6.62 3.84 18.05
C ALA A 28 -6.94 3.59 16.57
N VAL A 29 -8.04 2.90 16.25
CA VAL A 29 -8.49 2.68 14.87
C VAL A 29 -8.83 4.01 14.20
N LEU A 30 -9.59 4.89 14.85
CA LEU A 30 -9.91 6.22 14.30
C LEU A 30 -8.67 7.10 14.16
N ALA A 31 -7.70 7.01 15.07
CA ALA A 31 -6.42 7.70 14.96
C ALA A 31 -5.62 7.20 13.75
N GLY A 32 -5.55 5.89 13.53
CA GLY A 32 -4.92 5.29 12.35
C GLY A 32 -5.56 5.76 11.04
N ILE A 33 -6.89 5.79 10.98
CA ILE A 33 -7.63 6.28 9.81
C ILE A 33 -7.32 7.77 9.55
N ARG A 34 -7.38 8.62 10.57
CA ARG A 34 -7.09 10.07 10.44
C ARG A 34 -5.65 10.34 10.02
N ALA A 35 -4.70 9.52 10.48
CA ALA A 35 -3.30 9.60 10.08
C ALA A 35 -3.03 9.04 8.68
N GLY A 36 -4.04 8.45 8.00
CA GLY A 36 -3.85 7.81 6.70
C GLY A 36 -3.14 6.45 6.77
N ARG A 37 -2.92 5.88 7.94
CA ARG A 37 -2.28 4.59 8.15
C ARG A 37 -3.20 3.44 7.78
N SER A 38 -3.63 3.40 6.53
CA SER A 38 -4.59 2.40 6.04
C SER A 38 -4.43 2.10 4.56
N TRP A 39 -4.91 0.93 4.16
CA TRP A 39 -4.99 0.50 2.78
C TRP A 39 -6.27 -0.32 2.54
N ILE A 40 -6.65 -0.50 1.27
CA ILE A 40 -7.85 -1.24 0.88
C ILE A 40 -7.43 -2.60 0.34
N ALA A 41 -8.06 -3.67 0.83
CA ALA A 41 -7.97 -5.02 0.29
C ALA A 41 -9.30 -5.44 -0.32
N GLU A 42 -9.25 -6.19 -1.43
CA GLU A 42 -10.46 -6.79 -2.02
C GLU A 42 -10.99 -7.95 -1.19
N SER A 43 -10.11 -8.68 -0.47
CA SER A 43 -10.47 -9.83 0.36
C SER A 43 -9.45 -10.04 1.48
N ALA A 44 -9.78 -10.90 2.45
CA ALA A 44 -8.89 -11.29 3.54
C ALA A 44 -7.65 -12.08 3.09
N ASP A 45 -7.66 -12.63 1.88
CA ASP A 45 -6.54 -13.39 1.32
C ASP A 45 -5.42 -12.47 0.80
N VAL A 46 -5.73 -11.20 0.52
CA VAL A 46 -4.77 -10.21 0.03
C VAL A 46 -4.09 -9.52 1.19
N ASP A 47 -2.76 -9.62 1.24
CA ASP A 47 -1.94 -8.96 2.23
C ASP A 47 -0.85 -8.10 1.57
N VAL A 48 -0.60 -6.92 2.14
CA VAL A 48 0.36 -5.93 1.63
C VAL A 48 1.21 -5.39 2.77
N SER A 49 2.53 -5.48 2.60
CA SER A 49 3.51 -4.72 3.38
C SER A 49 4.15 -3.68 2.46
N PHE A 50 4.17 -2.43 2.86
CA PHE A 50 4.68 -1.33 2.05
C PHE A 50 5.42 -0.32 2.92
N ALA A 51 6.70 -0.07 2.61
CA ALA A 51 7.57 0.82 3.36
C ALA A 51 8.56 1.54 2.44
N ALA A 52 9.02 2.71 2.87
CA ALA A 52 10.10 3.46 2.27
C ALA A 52 11.24 3.65 3.28
N HIS A 53 12.48 3.56 2.80
CA HIS A 53 13.69 3.61 3.59
C HIS A 53 14.61 4.71 3.06
N ALA A 54 15.17 5.53 3.94
CA ALA A 54 16.20 6.52 3.62
C ALA A 54 17.10 6.75 4.84
N GLU A 55 18.41 6.67 4.66
CA GLU A 55 19.40 7.01 5.70
C GLU A 55 19.15 6.33 7.06
N GLY A 56 18.78 5.05 7.04
CA GLY A 56 18.47 4.28 8.26
C GLY A 56 17.13 4.57 8.91
N ARG A 57 16.28 5.41 8.27
CA ARG A 57 14.90 5.68 8.69
C ARG A 57 13.94 4.87 7.85
N VAL A 58 12.78 4.59 8.41
CA VAL A 58 11.71 3.83 7.75
C VAL A 58 10.40 4.57 7.96
N ALA A 59 9.58 4.61 6.92
CA ALA A 59 8.19 5.06 7.00
C ALA A 59 7.27 4.05 6.32
N GLY A 60 6.13 3.79 6.93
CA GLY A 60 5.05 2.96 6.41
C GLY A 60 3.92 3.76 5.78
N VAL A 61 2.85 3.05 5.42
CA VAL A 61 1.64 3.63 4.82
C VAL A 61 1.07 4.76 5.71
N GLY A 62 0.84 5.93 5.11
CA GLY A 62 0.28 7.11 5.79
C GLY A 62 1.32 7.95 6.54
N GLU A 63 2.57 7.54 6.57
CA GLU A 63 3.64 8.22 7.30
C GLU A 63 4.45 9.18 6.40
N ARG A 64 5.34 9.95 7.03
CA ARG A 64 6.28 10.85 6.37
C ARG A 64 7.71 10.37 6.58
N LEU A 65 8.49 10.34 5.50
CA LEU A 65 9.91 10.01 5.51
C LEU A 65 10.74 11.26 5.23
N ALA A 66 11.53 11.69 6.23
CA ALA A 66 12.52 12.74 6.02
C ALA A 66 13.73 12.14 5.28
N THR A 67 14.00 12.61 4.06
CA THR A 67 15.00 12.05 3.14
C THR A 67 16.27 12.89 3.06
N HIS A 68 16.24 14.15 3.51
CA HIS A 68 17.36 15.12 3.40
C HIS A 68 17.99 15.17 2.00
N GLY A 69 17.19 14.91 0.94
CA GLY A 69 17.65 14.86 -0.43
C GLY A 69 18.36 13.56 -0.85
N GLY A 70 18.45 12.59 0.06
CA GLY A 70 19.04 11.29 -0.21
C GLY A 70 18.18 10.36 -1.05
N GLN A 71 18.76 9.22 -1.41
CA GLN A 71 18.06 8.13 -2.10
C GLN A 71 17.02 7.49 -1.16
N VAL A 72 15.90 7.13 -1.74
CA VAL A 72 14.81 6.42 -1.06
C VAL A 72 14.63 5.06 -1.71
N GLU A 73 14.74 4.00 -0.94
CA GLU A 73 14.38 2.64 -1.34
C GLU A 73 12.96 2.34 -0.93
N VAL A 74 12.12 1.95 -1.88
CA VAL A 74 10.71 1.63 -1.64
C VAL A 74 10.50 0.14 -1.80
N HIS A 75 9.96 -0.50 -0.76
CA HIS A 75 9.72 -1.94 -0.70
C HIS A 75 8.23 -2.23 -0.62
N ALA A 76 7.76 -3.12 -1.48
CA ALA A 76 6.41 -3.67 -1.44
C ALA A 76 6.48 -5.19 -1.41
N ALA A 77 5.86 -5.83 -0.42
CA ALA A 77 5.63 -7.26 -0.41
C ALA A 77 4.12 -7.52 -0.49
N VAL A 78 3.72 -8.43 -1.36
CA VAL A 78 2.30 -8.75 -1.62
C VAL A 78 2.10 -10.25 -1.53
N ARG A 79 0.95 -10.67 -0.99
CA ARG A 79 0.48 -12.06 -0.99
C ARG A 79 -0.98 -12.12 -1.44
N GLY A 80 -1.40 -13.27 -1.98
CA GLY A 80 -2.78 -13.54 -2.35
C GLY A 80 -3.20 -13.00 -3.72
N VAL A 81 -2.25 -12.57 -4.60
CA VAL A 81 -2.57 -12.05 -5.94
C VAL A 81 -1.79 -12.80 -7.02
N PRO A 82 -2.19 -14.06 -7.37
CA PRO A 82 -1.50 -14.88 -8.36
C PRO A 82 -1.31 -14.18 -9.69
N ALA A 83 -0.06 -14.19 -10.20
CA ALA A 83 0.31 -13.55 -11.46
C ALA A 83 -0.12 -12.08 -11.59
N GLY A 84 -0.33 -11.42 -10.48
CA GLY A 84 -0.75 -10.02 -10.41
C GLY A 84 0.36 -9.06 -10.78
N THR A 85 0.11 -7.79 -10.56
CA THR A 85 1.05 -6.70 -10.85
C THR A 85 1.03 -5.66 -9.74
N VAL A 86 2.20 -5.27 -9.28
CA VAL A 86 2.41 -4.11 -8.39
C VAL A 86 2.78 -2.91 -9.23
N SER A 87 2.10 -1.79 -9.05
CA SER A 87 2.41 -0.50 -9.68
C SER A 87 2.71 0.54 -8.62
N PHE A 88 3.80 1.28 -8.79
CA PHE A 88 4.19 2.41 -7.94
C PHE A 88 3.69 3.70 -8.58
N HIS A 89 3.03 4.54 -7.80
CA HIS A 89 2.47 5.80 -8.21
C HIS A 89 3.04 6.94 -7.35
N THR A 90 3.35 8.05 -8.01
CA THR A 90 3.82 9.28 -7.39
C THR A 90 2.95 10.46 -7.84
N ASP A 91 3.31 11.69 -7.49
CA ASP A 91 2.75 12.92 -8.04
C ASP A 91 2.91 13.04 -9.57
N ARG A 92 3.82 12.27 -10.17
CA ARG A 92 4.03 12.17 -11.62
C ARG A 92 3.24 11.03 -12.29
N GLY A 93 2.34 10.37 -11.56
CA GLY A 93 1.55 9.24 -12.03
C GLY A 93 2.22 7.89 -11.76
N LYS A 94 1.97 6.90 -12.64
CA LYS A 94 2.56 5.57 -12.55
C LYS A 94 4.01 5.61 -13.04
N VAL A 95 4.96 5.31 -12.15
CA VAL A 95 6.40 5.43 -12.42
C VAL A 95 7.11 4.10 -12.56
N HIS A 96 6.61 3.05 -11.91
CA HIS A 96 7.19 1.71 -11.96
C HIS A 96 6.12 0.63 -11.92
N ARG A 97 6.40 -0.52 -12.51
CA ARG A 97 5.52 -1.68 -12.54
C ARG A 97 6.33 -2.97 -12.52
N ALA A 98 5.94 -3.92 -11.68
CA ALA A 98 6.55 -5.24 -11.61
C ALA A 98 5.50 -6.35 -11.53
N PRO A 99 5.70 -7.49 -12.21
CA PRO A 99 4.83 -8.64 -12.09
C PRO A 99 5.04 -9.36 -10.75
N LEU A 100 3.98 -9.96 -10.22
CA LEU A 100 4.04 -10.93 -9.14
C LEU A 100 4.19 -12.36 -9.70
N PRO A 101 4.85 -13.26 -8.96
CA PRO A 101 4.92 -14.68 -9.32
C PRO A 101 3.54 -15.34 -9.43
N GLY A 102 3.49 -16.52 -10.06
CA GLY A 102 2.27 -17.28 -10.28
C GLY A 102 1.61 -17.80 -9.00
N ASP A 103 2.35 -17.94 -7.89
CA ASP A 103 1.85 -18.31 -6.57
C ASP A 103 1.22 -17.12 -5.80
N GLY A 104 1.36 -15.90 -6.35
CA GLY A 104 0.76 -14.70 -5.79
C GLY A 104 1.50 -14.07 -4.62
N ALA A 105 2.72 -14.53 -4.34
CA ALA A 105 3.57 -13.99 -3.29
C ALA A 105 4.86 -13.43 -3.89
N GLY A 106 5.17 -12.16 -3.63
CA GLY A 106 6.38 -11.54 -4.14
C GLY A 106 6.72 -10.23 -3.47
N ALA A 107 8.01 -9.87 -3.56
CA ALA A 107 8.53 -8.58 -3.12
C ALA A 107 9.07 -7.80 -4.32
N VAL A 108 8.82 -6.51 -4.33
CA VAL A 108 9.26 -5.57 -5.36
C VAL A 108 9.96 -4.40 -4.68
N GLN A 109 11.12 -4.03 -5.22
CA GLN A 109 11.85 -2.84 -4.81
C GLN A 109 11.90 -1.84 -5.95
N TRP A 110 11.86 -0.55 -5.60
CA TRP A 110 12.02 0.57 -6.51
C TRP A 110 12.69 1.74 -5.80
N ASP A 111 13.58 2.43 -6.50
CA ASP A 111 14.38 3.53 -5.94
C ASP A 111 13.92 4.88 -6.51
N THR A 112 13.92 5.91 -5.65
CA THR A 112 13.55 7.28 -6.01
C THR A 112 14.29 8.30 -5.11
N THR A 113 13.93 9.58 -5.24
CA THR A 113 14.34 10.67 -4.32
C THR A 113 13.14 11.57 -4.04
N ALA A 114 13.16 12.35 -2.96
CA ALA A 114 12.10 13.33 -2.68
C ALA A 114 11.98 14.43 -3.76
N GLU A 115 13.05 14.74 -4.47
CA GLU A 115 13.01 15.67 -5.62
C GLU A 115 12.25 15.11 -6.82
N SER A 116 12.30 13.79 -6.98
CA SER A 116 11.63 13.08 -8.07
C SER A 116 10.21 12.64 -7.74
N SER A 117 9.87 12.50 -6.46
CA SER A 117 8.59 11.97 -5.99
C SER A 117 8.20 12.61 -4.66
N ALA A 118 7.14 13.42 -4.64
CA ALA A 118 6.63 14.02 -3.40
C ALA A 118 5.99 12.98 -2.46
N PHE A 119 5.51 11.90 -3.04
CA PHE A 119 4.96 10.74 -2.32
C PHE A 119 5.13 9.48 -3.16
N VAL A 120 4.96 8.33 -2.52
CA VAL A 120 4.82 7.05 -3.21
C VAL A 120 3.65 6.26 -2.59
N ARG A 121 2.84 5.62 -3.42
CA ARG A 121 1.82 4.65 -3.05
C ARG A 121 1.83 3.48 -4.02
N ILE A 122 1.25 2.36 -3.65
CA ILE A 122 1.12 1.22 -4.55
C ILE A 122 -0.33 0.88 -4.86
N GLU A 123 -0.49 0.31 -6.03
CA GLU A 123 -1.72 -0.33 -6.52
C GLU A 123 -1.36 -1.73 -6.97
N VAL A 124 -2.09 -2.72 -6.50
CA VAL A 124 -1.96 -4.12 -6.89
C VAL A 124 -3.17 -4.53 -7.70
N ARG A 125 -2.93 -5.17 -8.84
CA ARG A 125 -3.99 -5.65 -9.73
C ARG A 125 -3.82 -7.12 -10.08
N HIS A 126 -4.95 -7.77 -10.25
CA HIS A 126 -5.04 -9.08 -10.88
C HIS A 126 -4.71 -9.02 -12.39
N PRO A 127 -4.42 -10.16 -13.04
CA PRO A 127 -4.20 -10.21 -14.50
C PRO A 127 -5.36 -9.67 -15.33
N ASN A 128 -6.59 -9.78 -14.84
CA ASN A 128 -7.80 -9.26 -15.49
C ASN A 128 -7.99 -7.73 -15.32
N GLY A 129 -7.06 -7.06 -14.59
CA GLY A 129 -7.08 -5.63 -14.36
C GLY A 129 -7.88 -5.17 -13.13
N HIS A 130 -8.60 -6.06 -12.42
CA HIS A 130 -9.28 -5.70 -11.18
C HIS A 130 -8.26 -5.32 -10.09
N VAL A 131 -8.61 -4.34 -9.28
CA VAL A 131 -7.78 -3.87 -8.16
C VAL A 131 -7.91 -4.87 -7.01
N ALA A 132 -6.78 -5.44 -6.59
CA ALA A 132 -6.68 -6.32 -5.44
C ALA A 132 -6.35 -5.54 -4.17
N ALA A 133 -5.49 -4.51 -4.27
CA ALA A 133 -5.14 -3.66 -3.14
C ALA A 133 -4.76 -2.23 -3.59
N LEU A 134 -4.97 -1.26 -2.69
CA LEU A 134 -4.62 0.13 -2.89
C LEU A 134 -4.19 0.77 -1.56
N THR A 135 -2.98 1.30 -1.50
CA THR A 135 -2.46 1.94 -0.28
C THR A 135 -2.69 3.45 -0.27
N ASN A 136 -2.75 4.03 0.94
CA ASN A 136 -2.45 5.43 1.13
C ASN A 136 -0.95 5.70 0.86
N PRO A 137 -0.55 6.95 0.58
CA PRO A 137 0.83 7.26 0.26
C PRO A 137 1.74 7.29 1.49
N ILE A 138 3.03 7.06 1.24
CA ILE A 138 4.14 7.50 2.08
C ILE A 138 4.60 8.84 1.52
N ILE A 139 4.67 9.87 2.34
CA ILE A 139 5.10 11.22 1.92
C ILE A 139 6.63 11.31 2.04
N LEU A 140 7.29 11.79 1.00
CA LEU A 140 8.74 11.98 0.95
C LEU A 140 9.08 13.47 1.07
N ASN A 141 9.94 13.87 2.03
CA ASN A 141 10.28 15.27 2.30
C ASN A 141 11.71 15.44 2.87
#